data_e156e933dc5202d78b7acd654d4684ca
#
_entry.id   e156e933dc5202d78b7acd654d4684ca
#
_cell.length_a   1.000
_cell.length_b   1.000
_cell.length_c   1.000
_cell.angle_alpha   90.00
_cell.angle_beta   90.00
_cell.angle_gamma   90.00
#
_symmetry.space_group_name_H-M   'P 1'
#
loop_
_entity.id
_entity.type
_entity.pdbx_description
1 polymer ?
#
loop_
_entity_poly.entity_id
_entity_poly.type
_entity_poly.pdbx_seq_one_letter_code
_entity_poly.pdbx_strand_id
1 'polypeptide(L)'
;TIYTFIYPLKAQSITVSKSIWCDPNQAYAWKNLLQKNVQPKEKTCTNPIDRNLELGKKLGIEGTPTLIFGNGLKMVGGRSAEDIRMIWKELGL
;
A
#
# COMPACT_ATOMS: atom_id res chain seq x y z
N THR A 1 -7.68 13.26 3.18
CA THR A 1 -6.52 12.54 3.74
C THR A 1 -6.47 11.11 3.21
N ILE A 2 -5.31 10.68 2.79
CA ILE A 2 -5.09 9.33 2.27
C ILE A 2 -4.24 8.56 3.27
N TYR A 3 -4.75 7.40 3.70
CA TYR A 3 -4.00 6.46 4.53
C TYR A 3 -3.53 5.31 3.67
N THR A 4 -2.23 5.09 3.61
CA THR A 4 -1.62 4.06 2.77
C THR A 4 -1.17 2.88 3.63
N PHE A 5 -1.66 1.69 3.28
CA PHE A 5 -1.31 0.44 3.93
C PHE A 5 -0.53 -0.41 2.95
N ILE A 6 0.71 -0.74 3.27
CA ILE A 6 1.52 -1.63 2.42
C ILE A 6 0.98 -3.05 2.57
N TYR A 7 0.62 -3.64 1.44
CA TYR A 7 -0.05 -4.95 1.40
C TYR A 7 0.62 -5.85 0.35
N PRO A 8 1.73 -6.53 0.70
CA PRO A 8 2.42 -7.40 -0.24
C PRO A 8 1.66 -8.71 -0.45
N LEU A 9 1.30 -9.01 -1.70
CA LEU A 9 0.58 -10.23 -2.05
C LEU A 9 1.51 -11.42 -2.31
N LYS A 10 2.74 -11.17 -2.74
CA LYS A 10 3.72 -12.22 -3.06
C LYS A 10 4.70 -12.40 -1.91
N ALA A 11 5.11 -13.64 -1.66
CA ALA A 11 6.02 -13.95 -0.56
C ALA A 11 7.32 -13.15 -0.60
N GLN A 12 7.92 -13.00 -1.80
CA GLN A 12 9.14 -12.21 -1.96
C GLN A 12 8.93 -10.72 -1.67
N SER A 13 7.73 -10.22 -1.85
CA SER A 13 7.40 -8.81 -1.59
C SER A 13 7.25 -8.51 -0.09
N ILE A 14 7.04 -9.52 0.74
CA ILE A 14 6.91 -9.33 2.19
C ILE A 14 8.23 -8.84 2.78
N THR A 15 9.35 -9.50 2.47
CA THR A 15 10.68 -9.09 2.94
C THR A 15 11.05 -7.70 2.42
N VAL A 16 10.77 -7.44 1.15
CA VAL A 16 11.03 -6.13 0.53
C VAL A 16 10.21 -5.04 1.21
N SER A 17 8.94 -5.27 1.46
CA SER A 17 8.05 -4.31 2.14
C SER A 17 8.53 -4.00 3.55
N LYS A 18 8.93 -5.01 4.31
CA LYS A 18 9.47 -4.84 5.67
C LYS A 18 10.78 -4.05 5.64
N SER A 19 11.64 -4.31 4.67
CA SER A 19 12.92 -3.62 4.52
C SER A 19 12.73 -2.14 4.19
N ILE A 20 11.77 -1.82 3.33
CA ILE A 20 11.41 -0.43 3.02
C ILE A 20 10.88 0.27 4.27
N TRP A 21 9.97 -0.37 4.99
CA TRP A 21 9.41 0.21 6.22
C TRP A 21 10.48 0.50 7.25
N CYS A 22 11.45 -0.40 7.40
CA CYS A 22 12.53 -0.27 8.38
C CYS A 22 13.70 0.60 7.92
N ASP A 23 13.64 1.14 6.69
CA ASP A 23 14.67 2.05 6.18
C ASP A 23 14.57 3.41 6.89
N PRO A 24 15.71 4.01 7.31
CA PRO A 24 15.70 5.34 7.91
C PRO A 24 15.07 6.41 7.01
N ASN A 25 15.11 6.21 5.68
CA ASN A 25 14.46 7.08 4.71
C ASN A 25 13.50 6.27 3.84
N GLN A 26 12.31 6.03 4.37
CA GLN A 26 11.28 5.20 3.74
C GLN A 26 10.89 5.71 2.34
N ALA A 27 10.67 6.99 2.20
CA ALA A 27 10.26 7.58 0.93
C ALA A 27 11.33 7.39 -0.15
N TYR A 28 12.58 7.54 0.19
CA TYR A 28 13.71 7.36 -0.72
C TYR A 28 13.82 5.89 -1.16
N ALA A 29 13.75 4.96 -0.21
CA ALA A 29 13.79 3.53 -0.50
C ALA A 29 12.63 3.09 -1.40
N TRP A 30 11.44 3.60 -1.15
CA TRP A 30 10.24 3.34 -1.94
C TRP A 30 10.40 3.85 -3.38
N LYS A 31 10.83 5.10 -3.53
CA LYS A 31 11.04 5.71 -4.86
C LYS A 31 12.12 4.99 -5.66
N ASN A 32 13.22 4.60 -5.01
CA ASN A 32 14.30 3.87 -5.68
C ASN A 32 13.82 2.51 -6.17
N LEU A 33 13.01 1.81 -5.40
CA LEU A 33 12.45 0.54 -5.84
C LEU A 33 11.53 0.73 -7.05
N LEU A 34 10.58 1.67 -6.96
CA LEU A 34 9.56 1.85 -7.99
C LEU A 34 10.11 2.49 -9.27
N GLN A 35 11.01 3.46 -9.15
CA GLN A 35 11.49 4.23 -10.29
C GLN A 35 12.76 3.68 -10.92
N LYS A 36 13.64 3.08 -10.12
CA LYS A 36 14.96 2.63 -10.55
C LYS A 36 15.18 1.13 -10.38
N ASN A 37 14.18 0.42 -9.87
CA ASN A 37 14.24 -1.01 -9.56
C ASN A 37 15.45 -1.36 -8.65
N VAL A 38 15.80 -0.45 -7.74
CA VAL A 38 16.85 -0.68 -6.75
C VAL A 38 16.24 -1.36 -5.53
N GLN A 39 16.68 -2.59 -5.27
CA GLN A 39 16.18 -3.35 -4.12
C GLN A 39 16.71 -2.76 -2.81
N PRO A 40 15.87 -2.62 -1.77
CA PRO A 40 16.34 -2.14 -0.47
C PRO A 40 17.24 -3.18 0.18
N LYS A 41 18.16 -2.72 1.03
CA LYS A 41 18.94 -3.63 1.88
C LYS A 41 17.98 -4.28 2.87
N GLU A 42 18.13 -5.58 3.08
CA GLU A 42 17.29 -6.32 4.03
C GLU A 42 17.46 -5.74 5.44
N LYS A 43 16.34 -5.37 6.04
CA LYS A 43 16.29 -4.80 7.38
C LYS A 43 15.10 -5.38 8.13
N THR A 44 15.26 -5.49 9.44
CA THR A 44 14.19 -5.95 10.33
C THR A 44 13.97 -4.93 11.44
N CYS A 45 12.72 -4.66 11.74
CA CYS A 45 12.29 -3.80 12.84
C CYS A 45 10.82 -4.09 13.12
N THR A 46 10.26 -3.46 14.16
CA THR A 46 8.83 -3.50 14.38
C THR A 46 8.12 -2.80 13.23
N ASN A 47 7.22 -3.52 12.56
CA ASN A 47 6.54 -3.00 11.37
C ASN A 47 5.09 -3.51 11.32
N PRO A 48 4.21 -2.82 10.56
CA PRO A 48 2.80 -3.17 10.48
C PRO A 48 2.47 -4.17 9.37
N ILE A 49 3.45 -4.72 8.65
CA ILE A 49 3.19 -5.49 7.42
C ILE A 49 2.34 -6.73 7.70
N ASP A 50 2.68 -7.50 8.73
CA ASP A 50 1.91 -8.71 9.06
C ASP A 50 0.48 -8.35 9.50
N ARG A 51 0.30 -7.27 10.24
CA ARG A 51 -1.04 -6.77 10.64
C ARG A 51 -1.84 -6.31 9.43
N ASN A 52 -1.20 -5.67 8.46
CA ASN A 52 -1.84 -5.26 7.22
C ASN A 52 -2.34 -6.47 6.43
N LEU A 53 -1.52 -7.51 6.34
CA LEU A 53 -1.91 -8.76 5.67
C LEU A 53 -3.10 -9.43 6.35
N GLU A 54 -3.10 -9.46 7.66
CA GLU A 54 -4.19 -10.03 8.45
C GLU A 54 -5.49 -9.23 8.28
N LEU A 55 -5.39 -7.91 8.35
CA LEU A 55 -6.52 -7.00 8.11
C LEU A 55 -7.08 -7.18 6.70
N GLY A 56 -6.21 -7.28 5.71
CA GLY A 56 -6.62 -7.48 4.32
C GLY A 56 -7.40 -8.78 4.12
N LYS A 57 -6.99 -9.86 4.80
CA LYS A 57 -7.73 -11.13 4.77
C LYS A 57 -9.13 -10.96 5.35
N LYS A 58 -9.26 -10.26 6.47
CA LYS A 58 -10.56 -9.99 7.11
C LYS A 58 -11.47 -9.15 6.21
N LEU A 59 -10.91 -8.21 5.47
CA LEU A 59 -11.65 -7.35 4.56
C LEU A 59 -11.89 -7.96 3.18
N GLY A 60 -11.34 -9.15 2.91
CA GLY A 60 -11.46 -9.81 1.62
C GLY A 60 -10.67 -9.13 0.50
N ILE A 61 -9.54 -8.53 0.83
CA ILE A 61 -8.67 -7.86 -0.15
C ILE A 61 -7.84 -8.91 -0.90
N GLU A 62 -8.11 -9.07 -2.19
CA GLU A 62 -7.43 -10.06 -3.03
C GLU A 62 -6.55 -9.46 -4.13
N GLY A 63 -6.62 -8.16 -4.34
CA GLY A 63 -5.86 -7.45 -5.37
C GLY A 63 -5.33 -6.11 -4.88
N THR A 64 -4.26 -5.64 -5.51
CA THR A 64 -3.67 -4.33 -5.22
C THR A 64 -3.50 -3.51 -6.50
N PRO A 65 -3.67 -2.20 -6.42
CA PRO A 65 -4.17 -1.46 -5.27
C PRO A 65 -5.66 -1.69 -5.03
N THR A 66 -6.08 -1.59 -3.77
CA THR A 66 -7.49 -1.55 -3.38
C THR A 66 -7.73 -0.22 -2.68
N LEU A 67 -8.76 0.49 -3.11
CA LEU A 67 -9.17 1.78 -2.55
C LEU A 67 -10.43 1.59 -1.73
N ILE A 68 -10.43 2.12 -0.51
CA ILE A 68 -11.61 2.12 0.36
C ILE A 68 -11.92 3.58 0.70
N PHE A 69 -13.11 4.01 0.33
CA PHE A 69 -13.57 5.38 0.60
C PHE A 69 -14.22 5.46 1.98
N GLY A 70 -14.39 6.70 2.48
CA GLY A 70 -14.91 6.93 3.82
C GLY A 70 -16.33 6.40 4.06
N ASN A 71 -17.10 6.16 3.00
CA ASN A 71 -18.44 5.56 3.08
C ASN A 71 -18.43 4.03 2.97
N GLY A 72 -17.24 3.40 2.91
CA GLY A 72 -17.09 1.96 2.79
C GLY A 72 -17.03 1.41 1.37
N LEU A 73 -17.18 2.25 0.35
CA LEU A 73 -17.05 1.80 -1.04
C LEU A 73 -15.65 1.25 -1.29
N LYS A 74 -15.56 0.04 -1.80
CA LYS A 74 -14.31 -0.64 -2.11
C LYS A 74 -14.15 -0.79 -3.61
N MET A 75 -13.00 -0.37 -4.15
CA MET A 75 -12.66 -0.49 -5.56
C MET A 75 -11.28 -1.12 -5.71
N VAL A 76 -11.17 -2.11 -6.59
CA VAL A 76 -9.91 -2.81 -6.87
C VAL A 76 -9.34 -2.29 -8.18
N GLY A 77 -8.02 -2.14 -8.22
CA GLY A 77 -7.29 -1.68 -9.40
C GLY A 77 -6.89 -0.21 -9.35
N GLY A 78 -5.91 0.13 -10.15
CA GLY A 78 -5.37 1.49 -10.21
C GLY A 78 -6.38 2.49 -10.76
N ARG A 79 -6.33 3.70 -10.23
CA ARG A 79 -7.11 4.84 -10.69
C ARG A 79 -6.20 6.06 -10.74
N SER A 80 -6.43 6.95 -11.70
CA SER A 80 -5.72 8.23 -11.74
C SER A 80 -6.14 9.11 -10.56
N ALA A 81 -5.29 10.08 -10.22
CA ALA A 81 -5.64 11.05 -9.18
C ALA A 81 -6.93 11.81 -9.52
N GLU A 82 -7.12 12.11 -10.80
CA GLU A 82 -8.33 12.78 -11.28
C GLU A 82 -9.57 11.92 -11.07
N ASP A 83 -9.51 10.64 -11.41
CA ASP A 83 -10.62 9.71 -11.21
C ASP A 83 -10.98 9.58 -9.73
N ILE A 84 -9.99 9.49 -8.86
CA ILE A 84 -10.21 9.42 -7.41
C ILE A 84 -10.91 10.67 -6.90
N ARG A 85 -10.49 11.86 -7.36
CA ARG A 85 -11.12 13.12 -6.97
C ARG A 85 -12.57 13.18 -7.45
N MET A 86 -12.85 12.73 -8.65
CA MET A 86 -14.21 12.70 -9.21
C MET A 86 -15.11 11.78 -8.38
N ILE A 87 -14.65 10.57 -8.10
CA ILE A 87 -15.41 9.61 -7.30
C ILE A 87 -15.67 10.16 -5.90
N TRP A 88 -14.64 10.72 -5.27
CA TRP A 88 -14.75 11.30 -3.95
C TRP A 88 -15.81 12.42 -3.92
N LYS A 89 -15.79 13.29 -4.92
CA LYS A 89 -16.75 14.38 -5.05
C LYS A 89 -18.17 13.86 -5.26
N GLU A 90 -18.36 12.85 -6.11
CA GLU A 90 -19.66 12.21 -6.35
C GLU A 90 -20.24 11.56 -5.10
N LEU A 91 -19.36 11.01 -4.23
CA LEU A 91 -19.78 10.39 -2.97
C LEU A 91 -20.09 11.41 -1.87
N GLY A 92 -19.84 12.70 -2.09
CA GLY A 92 -20.06 13.74 -1.10
C GLY A 92 -19.05 13.74 0.05
N LEU A 93 -17.87 13.19 -0.17
CA LEU A 93 -16.84 13.07 0.87
C LEU A 93 -15.87 14.24 0.91
#